data_be0e2ddee28ebbcb72c72088abb02112
#
_entry.id   be0e2ddee28ebbcb72c72088abb02112
#
_cell.length_a   1.000
_cell.length_b   1.000
_cell.length_c   1.000
_cell.angle_alpha   90.00
_cell.angle_beta   90.00
_cell.angle_gamma   90.00
#
_symmetry.space_group_name_H-M   'P 1'
#
loop_
_entity.id
_entity.type
_entity.pdbx_description
1 polymer ?
#
loop_
_entity_poly.entity_id
_entity_poly.type
_entity_poly.pdbx_seq_one_letter_code
_entity_poly.pdbx_strand_id
1 'polypeptide(L)'
;MPAWPSPALRASLGPSWAGCADKPFYHPSPPSGWVNDPNGVCWAPDGALHTFFQHVEGSADWGWACAWGHAVSEDCGAWAPRPVALRPTPRGPDAAGAWSGCLVLPEPGANHPPTILYTGVGLRGGEVDERSPPVPLHADLGLPAVEVQCAAVATEDGGLDAWTKLGELVIEHAPELEGAALRPAAPATALAPHTWAGFRDPFVTHARTPTEPWRLLLGSGTGGNGAVLVYESTADAPATPAWRFAGFATTGAPRPTIDLGCMWECPFMVPVPEWDDGGDARGGGERACLADESLPRPPPPGDPNAHLHQGRVLLGVSPFMREGVRPSTPTCVFVGALDARGRLPLDAPDTVGPLLLDLGDILYAATAARPVAVPPAAEAPPSLRRPVDDGRPLILAWLQEEKRDPGVDYAGCLSLPRRLWLRPGSSTLCQAPDPGVALLRVGSGVATPTLIAPAGTAVELPGAAGAATDLLITLRRDGERRARATAILLRPWLHDGPETKGVPATAAVVVDWEARTLGVDYFGETEGDSRPPVWASRLKTAGGPAPDLLAPDTASIKLRILVDHSAVEVFTGGGAALATRVYRSGRGAPTPDAAPYLLAADGGDAVAADVTAWRMQPCWQVEEGREEGGEG
;
A
#
# COMPACT_ATOMS: atom_id res chain seq x y z
N MET A 1 19.45 -4.60 -27.54
CA MET A 1 20.04 -3.72 -26.49
C MET A 1 20.44 -4.61 -25.32
N PRO A 2 21.46 -4.26 -24.50
CA PRO A 2 21.76 -5.08 -23.32
C PRO A 2 20.58 -5.11 -22.36
N ALA A 3 20.43 -6.22 -21.63
CA ALA A 3 19.38 -6.44 -20.64
C ALA A 3 19.35 -5.32 -19.59
N TRP A 4 18.16 -4.82 -19.25
CA TRP A 4 17.96 -3.82 -18.20
C TRP A 4 17.01 -4.35 -17.12
N PRO A 5 17.34 -4.25 -15.83
CA PRO A 5 18.62 -3.81 -15.26
C PRO A 5 19.76 -4.78 -15.59
N SER A 6 20.97 -4.26 -15.78
CA SER A 6 22.13 -5.11 -16.13
C SER A 6 22.47 -6.08 -14.98
N PRO A 7 23.05 -7.26 -15.26
CA PRO A 7 23.48 -8.17 -14.21
C PRO A 7 24.45 -7.51 -13.20
N ALA A 8 25.32 -6.62 -13.66
CA ALA A 8 26.25 -5.89 -12.81
C ALA A 8 25.50 -4.94 -11.85
N LEU A 9 24.51 -4.20 -12.34
CA LEU A 9 23.70 -3.31 -11.51
C LEU A 9 22.89 -4.10 -10.48
N ARG A 10 22.32 -5.24 -10.86
CA ARG A 10 21.62 -6.11 -9.90
C ARG A 10 22.56 -6.65 -8.82
N ALA A 11 23.78 -7.07 -9.21
CA ALA A 11 24.77 -7.57 -8.27
C ALA A 11 25.26 -6.50 -7.28
N SER A 12 25.31 -5.23 -7.69
CA SER A 12 25.69 -4.11 -6.80
C SER A 12 24.68 -3.86 -5.68
N LEU A 13 23.43 -4.26 -5.85
CA LEU A 13 22.38 -4.14 -4.83
C LEU A 13 22.39 -5.28 -3.80
N GLY A 14 23.15 -6.35 -4.08
CA GLY A 14 23.30 -7.48 -3.16
C GLY A 14 22.84 -8.83 -3.73
N PRO A 15 23.12 -9.92 -3.00
CA PRO A 15 22.89 -11.29 -3.47
C PRO A 15 21.46 -11.58 -3.90
N SER A 16 20.46 -11.08 -3.16
CA SER A 16 19.05 -11.31 -3.47
C SER A 16 18.65 -10.80 -4.85
N TRP A 17 19.14 -9.61 -5.24
CA TRP A 17 18.88 -9.07 -6.57
C TRP A 17 19.68 -9.75 -7.67
N ALA A 18 20.89 -10.23 -7.35
CA ALA A 18 21.70 -11.00 -8.28
C ALA A 18 21.09 -12.39 -8.55
N GLY A 19 20.55 -13.04 -7.52
CA GLY A 19 20.06 -14.42 -7.56
C GLY A 19 18.59 -14.58 -7.94
N CYS A 20 17.77 -13.54 -7.83
CA CYS A 20 16.33 -13.63 -8.07
C CYS A 20 15.84 -12.65 -9.14
N ALA A 21 15.28 -13.18 -10.21
CA ALA A 21 14.73 -12.38 -11.30
C ALA A 21 13.40 -11.68 -10.94
N ASP A 22 12.74 -12.12 -9.90
CA ASP A 22 11.42 -11.62 -9.49
C ASP A 22 11.48 -10.58 -8.36
N LYS A 23 12.64 -10.40 -7.70
CA LYS A 23 12.79 -9.40 -6.64
C LYS A 23 12.59 -7.98 -7.19
N PRO A 24 11.64 -7.22 -6.60
CA PRO A 24 11.42 -5.83 -6.99
C PRO A 24 12.68 -4.97 -6.90
N PHE A 25 12.80 -4.02 -7.80
CA PHE A 25 13.98 -3.21 -8.02
C PHE A 25 13.80 -1.76 -7.56
N TYR A 26 12.57 -1.23 -7.73
CA TYR A 26 12.24 0.13 -7.34
C TYR A 26 11.00 0.22 -6.40
N HIS A 27 10.42 -0.90 -6.00
CA HIS A 27 9.54 -0.94 -4.83
C HIS A 27 10.38 -1.07 -3.57
N PRO A 28 10.11 -0.29 -2.50
CA PRO A 28 10.90 -0.35 -1.29
C PRO A 28 10.85 -1.76 -0.65
N SER A 29 12.01 -2.39 -0.56
CA SER A 29 12.18 -3.67 0.11
C SER A 29 13.63 -3.82 0.57
N PRO A 30 13.92 -4.34 1.79
CA PRO A 30 15.28 -4.52 2.24
C PRO A 30 16.03 -5.54 1.36
N PRO A 31 17.37 -5.58 1.45
CA PRO A 31 18.19 -6.52 0.69
C PRO A 31 17.77 -7.98 0.86
N SER A 32 17.33 -8.39 2.05
CA SER A 32 16.86 -9.74 2.34
C SER A 32 15.82 -9.72 3.48
N GLY A 33 15.18 -10.84 3.72
CA GLY A 33 14.22 -11.03 4.79
C GLY A 33 12.77 -10.86 4.36
N TRP A 34 11.86 -11.13 5.28
CA TRP A 34 10.42 -10.92 5.14
C TRP A 34 10.08 -9.46 5.38
N VAL A 35 9.15 -8.93 4.58
CA VAL A 35 8.53 -7.60 4.77
C VAL A 35 7.03 -7.75 4.69
N ASN A 36 6.33 -7.12 5.65
CA ASN A 36 4.89 -6.93 5.58
C ASN A 36 4.51 -5.47 5.90
N ASP A 37 3.64 -5.21 6.86
CA ASP A 37 2.99 -3.94 7.12
C ASP A 37 3.94 -2.74 7.17
N PRO A 38 3.72 -1.68 6.42
CA PRO A 38 4.34 -0.39 6.68
C PRO A 38 3.84 0.18 8.00
N ASN A 39 4.74 0.80 8.75
CA ASN A 39 4.47 1.36 10.08
C ASN A 39 4.99 2.78 10.17
N GLY A 40 4.38 3.59 11.01
CA GLY A 40 4.92 4.89 11.41
C GLY A 40 5.31 5.81 10.25
N VAL A 41 4.62 5.72 9.11
CA VAL A 41 4.89 6.57 7.94
C VAL A 41 4.69 8.03 8.34
N CYS A 42 5.71 8.85 8.17
CA CYS A 42 5.64 10.25 8.56
C CYS A 42 6.62 11.14 7.78
N TRP A 43 6.24 12.40 7.65
CA TRP A 43 7.16 13.46 7.25
C TRP A 43 7.91 13.98 8.47
N ALA A 44 9.23 13.84 8.49
CA ALA A 44 10.04 14.40 9.54
C ALA A 44 10.19 15.93 9.39
N PRO A 45 10.57 16.67 10.46
CA PRO A 45 10.73 18.13 10.39
C PRO A 45 11.75 18.61 9.36
N ASP A 46 12.70 17.75 8.97
CA ASP A 46 13.67 18.04 7.90
C ASP A 46 13.08 17.87 6.49
N GLY A 47 11.81 17.41 6.39
CA GLY A 47 11.07 17.18 5.15
C GLY A 47 11.33 15.82 4.51
N ALA A 48 12.07 14.92 5.14
CA ALA A 48 12.22 13.55 4.66
C ALA A 48 11.01 12.70 5.04
N LEU A 49 10.63 11.77 4.16
CA LEU A 49 9.62 10.76 4.43
C LEU A 49 10.28 9.56 5.10
N HIS A 50 9.87 9.28 6.33
CA HIS A 50 10.27 8.06 7.03
C HIS A 50 9.18 7.01 6.90
N THR A 51 9.59 5.76 6.71
CA THR A 51 8.74 4.59 6.84
C THR A 51 9.45 3.52 7.65
N PHE A 52 8.70 2.93 8.54
CA PHE A 52 9.09 1.71 9.21
C PHE A 52 8.27 0.57 8.62
N PHE A 53 8.64 -0.66 8.85
CA PHE A 53 7.90 -1.81 8.32
C PHE A 53 8.18 -3.06 9.15
N GLN A 54 7.21 -3.95 9.20
CA GLN A 54 7.41 -5.26 9.80
C GLN A 54 8.47 -6.02 9.02
N HIS A 55 9.45 -6.57 9.72
CA HIS A 55 10.62 -7.21 9.13
C HIS A 55 11.07 -8.42 9.92
N VAL A 56 11.29 -9.55 9.24
CA VAL A 56 12.00 -10.70 9.79
C VAL A 56 13.36 -10.78 9.14
N GLU A 57 14.39 -10.38 9.89
CA GLU A 57 15.77 -10.37 9.40
C GLU A 57 16.25 -11.79 9.11
N GLY A 58 16.87 -12.02 7.96
CA GLY A 58 17.50 -13.29 7.60
C GLY A 58 16.56 -14.45 7.27
N SER A 59 15.24 -14.22 7.22
CA SER A 59 14.26 -15.23 6.80
C SER A 59 13.28 -14.64 5.79
N ALA A 60 13.04 -15.35 4.70
CA ALA A 60 11.97 -15.03 3.77
C ALA A 60 10.60 -15.57 4.22
N ASP A 61 10.55 -16.31 5.32
CA ASP A 61 9.32 -16.78 5.92
C ASP A 61 8.85 -15.81 7.00
N TRP A 62 7.54 -15.62 7.08
CA TRP A 62 6.95 -14.93 8.19
C TRP A 62 7.26 -15.66 9.51
N GLY A 63 7.50 -14.90 10.55
CA GLY A 63 7.73 -15.42 11.89
C GLY A 63 7.23 -14.42 12.93
N TRP A 64 6.92 -14.94 14.12
CA TRP A 64 6.43 -14.15 15.24
C TRP A 64 7.38 -13.02 15.63
N ALA A 65 8.69 -13.27 15.59
CA ALA A 65 9.73 -12.35 16.02
C ALA A 65 9.95 -11.18 15.03
N CYS A 66 8.87 -10.60 14.51
CA CYS A 66 8.94 -9.40 13.69
C CYS A 66 9.60 -8.25 14.45
N ALA A 67 10.49 -7.58 13.74
CA ALA A 67 11.12 -6.32 14.12
C ALA A 67 10.55 -5.18 13.29
N TRP A 68 10.95 -3.93 13.59
CA TRP A 68 10.66 -2.78 12.75
C TRP A 68 11.92 -2.42 11.95
N GLY A 69 11.93 -2.72 10.65
CA GLY A 69 12.86 -2.14 9.69
C GLY A 69 12.58 -0.65 9.52
N HIS A 70 13.54 0.10 8.98
CA HIS A 70 13.42 1.54 8.80
C HIS A 70 14.06 1.98 7.48
N ALA A 71 13.40 2.86 6.75
CA ALA A 71 13.89 3.49 5.53
C ALA A 71 13.47 4.95 5.46
N VAL A 72 14.26 5.75 4.75
CA VAL A 72 14.04 7.19 4.60
C VAL A 72 14.13 7.57 3.13
N SER A 73 13.25 8.45 2.70
CA SER A 73 13.27 9.03 1.35
C SER A 73 13.19 10.55 1.41
N GLU A 74 14.04 11.22 0.67
CA GLU A 74 13.98 12.68 0.52
C GLU A 74 13.02 13.13 -0.59
N ASP A 75 12.60 12.21 -1.47
CA ASP A 75 11.88 12.54 -2.71
C ASP A 75 10.73 11.59 -3.05
N CYS A 76 10.39 10.64 -2.15
CA CYS A 76 9.42 9.55 -2.36
C CYS A 76 9.78 8.56 -3.49
N GLY A 77 10.92 8.72 -4.14
CA GLY A 77 11.41 7.81 -5.18
C GLY A 77 12.58 6.98 -4.67
N ALA A 78 13.68 7.62 -4.30
CA ALA A 78 14.86 6.96 -3.78
C ALA A 78 14.80 6.78 -2.27
N TRP A 79 15.23 5.63 -1.77
CA TRP A 79 15.18 5.25 -0.36
C TRP A 79 16.56 4.88 0.18
N ALA A 80 16.88 5.34 1.37
CA ALA A 80 18.05 4.97 2.13
C ALA A 80 17.66 4.05 3.30
N PRO A 81 18.31 2.88 3.44
CA PRO A 81 18.09 2.03 4.59
C PRO A 81 18.64 2.69 5.85
N ARG A 82 17.99 2.44 6.97
CA ARG A 82 18.38 2.91 8.30
C ARG A 82 18.52 1.71 9.25
N PRO A 83 19.14 1.88 10.42
CA PRO A 83 19.17 0.82 11.43
C PRO A 83 17.78 0.31 11.77
N VAL A 84 17.66 -0.97 12.10
CA VAL A 84 16.42 -1.56 12.62
C VAL A 84 16.01 -0.83 13.88
N ALA A 85 14.81 -0.25 13.87
CA ALA A 85 14.32 0.61 14.93
C ALA A 85 13.95 -0.15 16.20
N LEU A 86 13.19 -1.22 16.06
CA LEU A 86 12.75 -2.06 17.18
C LEU A 86 13.01 -3.53 16.90
N ARG A 87 13.60 -4.24 17.87
CA ARG A 87 13.67 -5.71 17.87
C ARG A 87 12.90 -6.25 19.08
N PRO A 88 12.31 -7.45 19.00
CA PRO A 88 11.70 -8.09 20.17
C PRO A 88 12.63 -8.09 21.37
N THR A 89 12.11 -7.81 22.55
CA THR A 89 12.88 -7.76 23.81
C THR A 89 12.79 -9.10 24.51
N PRO A 90 13.88 -9.85 24.66
CA PRO A 90 13.83 -11.11 25.40
C PRO A 90 13.20 -10.93 26.78
N ARG A 91 12.15 -11.69 27.09
CA ARG A 91 11.36 -11.59 28.34
C ARG A 91 10.60 -10.26 28.53
N GLY A 92 10.49 -9.42 27.49
CA GLY A 92 9.64 -8.24 27.47
C GLY A 92 8.21 -8.55 27.03
N PRO A 93 7.34 -7.53 27.07
CA PRO A 93 5.94 -7.69 26.61
C PRO A 93 5.83 -7.98 25.11
N ASP A 94 6.90 -7.76 24.38
CA ASP A 94 7.02 -8.02 22.93
C ASP A 94 8.02 -9.15 22.61
N ALA A 95 8.21 -10.09 23.54
CA ALA A 95 9.21 -11.16 23.40
C ALA A 95 8.96 -12.04 22.18
N ALA A 96 7.73 -12.19 21.73
CA ALA A 96 7.37 -12.92 20.52
C ALA A 96 7.35 -12.05 19.26
N GLY A 97 7.25 -10.71 19.39
CA GLY A 97 7.27 -9.80 18.23
C GLY A 97 6.93 -8.36 18.60
N ALA A 98 7.60 -7.42 17.94
CA ALA A 98 7.21 -6.01 17.92
C ALA A 98 6.35 -5.81 16.66
N TRP A 99 5.02 -5.89 16.83
CA TRP A 99 4.08 -5.84 15.73
C TRP A 99 3.69 -4.41 15.36
N SER A 100 2.74 -4.26 14.44
CA SER A 100 2.43 -3.00 13.78
C SER A 100 1.98 -1.89 14.72
N GLY A 101 2.12 -0.66 14.25
CA GLY A 101 1.77 0.54 14.98
C GLY A 101 2.13 1.83 14.23
N CYS A 102 2.23 2.93 14.96
CA CYS A 102 2.44 4.27 14.39
C CYS A 102 3.58 5.03 15.07
N LEU A 103 4.00 6.11 14.41
CA LEU A 103 4.91 7.12 14.96
C LEU A 103 4.13 8.42 15.23
N VAL A 104 4.34 8.98 16.40
CA VAL A 104 3.84 10.30 16.81
C VAL A 104 5.01 11.24 16.91
N LEU A 105 5.07 12.23 16.04
CA LEU A 105 6.02 13.32 16.12
C LEU A 105 5.49 14.41 17.05
N PRO A 106 6.36 15.12 17.78
CA PRO A 106 5.94 16.26 18.60
C PRO A 106 5.48 17.41 17.71
N GLU A 107 4.33 17.99 18.04
CA GLU A 107 3.89 19.24 17.45
C GLU A 107 4.78 20.41 17.94
N PRO A 108 4.87 21.52 17.20
CA PRO A 108 5.64 22.67 17.63
C PRO A 108 5.23 23.14 19.03
N GLY A 109 6.19 23.10 19.97
CA GLY A 109 5.97 23.46 21.38
C GLY A 109 5.49 22.31 22.27
N ALA A 110 5.30 21.10 21.75
CA ALA A 110 5.04 19.93 22.59
C ALA A 110 6.31 19.51 23.35
N ASN A 111 6.11 19.03 24.57
CA ASN A 111 7.22 18.61 25.46
C ASN A 111 7.28 17.08 25.57
N HIS A 112 7.34 16.40 24.43
CA HIS A 112 7.60 14.96 24.38
C HIS A 112 8.49 14.63 23.18
N PRO A 113 9.33 13.59 23.25
CA PRO A 113 10.13 13.14 22.11
C PRO A 113 9.24 12.46 21.05
N PRO A 114 9.75 12.25 19.82
CA PRO A 114 9.15 11.34 18.87
C PRO A 114 8.88 9.99 19.53
N THR A 115 7.67 9.46 19.36
CA THR A 115 7.19 8.29 20.10
C THR A 115 6.58 7.27 19.15
N ILE A 116 7.11 6.05 19.14
CA ILE A 116 6.48 4.89 18.51
C ILE A 116 5.48 4.30 19.51
N LEU A 117 4.24 4.09 19.06
CA LEU A 117 3.26 3.24 19.72
C LEU A 117 3.09 1.98 18.86
N TYR A 118 3.23 0.82 19.47
CA TYR A 118 3.23 -0.45 18.74
C TYR A 118 2.61 -1.58 19.56
N THR A 119 2.22 -2.66 18.89
CA THR A 119 1.71 -3.85 19.56
C THR A 119 2.86 -4.77 19.93
N GLY A 120 3.04 -4.99 21.22
CA GLY A 120 3.91 -6.03 21.74
C GLY A 120 3.16 -7.36 21.82
N VAL A 121 3.79 -8.44 21.37
CA VAL A 121 3.20 -9.78 21.37
C VAL A 121 4.03 -10.74 22.21
N GLY A 122 3.35 -11.40 23.14
CA GLY A 122 3.86 -12.51 23.93
C GLY A 122 3.12 -13.81 23.62
N LEU A 123 3.75 -14.95 23.84
CA LEU A 123 3.12 -16.27 23.71
C LEU A 123 2.86 -16.88 25.08
N ARG A 124 1.65 -17.40 25.31
CA ARG A 124 1.37 -18.21 26.50
C ARG A 124 1.90 -19.64 26.31
N GLY A 125 2.57 -20.17 27.29
CA GLY A 125 3.03 -21.55 27.28
C GLY A 125 4.54 -21.76 27.15
N GLY A 126 5.31 -20.69 26.92
CA GLY A 126 6.76 -20.70 27.10
C GLY A 126 7.13 -19.61 28.09
N GLU A 127 7.37 -19.91 29.36
CA GLU A 127 7.89 -19.04 30.44
C GLU A 127 7.31 -17.59 30.51
N VAL A 128 6.14 -17.33 29.93
CA VAL A 128 5.43 -16.05 30.08
C VAL A 128 4.69 -16.09 31.41
N ASP A 129 4.92 -15.09 32.24
CA ASP A 129 4.37 -14.92 33.59
C ASP A 129 2.87 -15.24 33.62
N GLU A 130 2.47 -16.17 34.51
CA GLU A 130 1.06 -16.56 34.75
C GLU A 130 0.14 -15.38 35.13
N ARG A 131 0.72 -14.21 35.39
CA ARG A 131 0.02 -12.97 35.74
C ARG A 131 -0.50 -12.18 34.53
N SER A 132 -0.13 -12.57 33.32
CA SER A 132 -0.69 -11.94 32.12
C SER A 132 -2.15 -12.37 31.97
N PRO A 133 -3.10 -11.43 31.87
CA PRO A 133 -4.52 -11.77 31.74
C PRO A 133 -4.79 -12.56 30.46
N PRO A 134 -5.92 -13.29 30.40
CA PRO A 134 -6.31 -14.01 29.20
C PRO A 134 -6.60 -13.06 28.08
N VAL A 135 -5.65 -12.89 27.17
CA VAL A 135 -5.93 -12.27 25.86
C VAL A 135 -6.62 -13.32 24.99
N PRO A 136 -7.57 -12.90 24.15
CA PRO A 136 -8.26 -13.81 23.25
C PRO A 136 -7.25 -14.62 22.46
N LEU A 137 -7.55 -15.90 22.29
CA LEU A 137 -6.88 -16.74 21.31
C LEU A 137 -6.85 -15.97 20.00
N HIS A 138 -5.68 -15.82 19.40
CA HIS A 138 -5.59 -15.53 18.01
C HIS A 138 -6.28 -16.70 17.30
N ALA A 139 -7.54 -16.52 16.97
CA ALA A 139 -8.37 -17.57 16.36
C ALA A 139 -7.74 -18.08 15.07
N ASP A 140 -6.94 -17.23 14.44
CA ASP A 140 -6.28 -17.43 13.16
C ASP A 140 -5.05 -18.33 13.22
N LEU A 141 -4.34 -18.32 14.35
CA LEU A 141 -3.04 -18.96 14.45
C LEU A 141 -3.08 -20.17 15.39
N GLY A 142 -4.22 -20.42 16.03
CA GLY A 142 -4.39 -21.54 16.97
C GLY A 142 -3.47 -21.49 18.20
N LEU A 143 -2.77 -20.36 18.42
CA LEU A 143 -1.81 -20.18 19.49
C LEU A 143 -2.29 -19.11 20.49
N PRO A 144 -2.08 -19.30 21.77
CA PRO A 144 -2.39 -18.29 22.76
C PRO A 144 -1.37 -17.14 22.64
N ALA A 145 -1.74 -16.06 21.98
CA ALA A 145 -0.98 -14.82 21.92
C ALA A 145 -1.54 -13.80 22.90
N VAL A 146 -0.66 -12.98 23.45
CA VAL A 146 -1.00 -11.82 24.30
C VAL A 146 -0.60 -10.58 23.54
N GLU A 147 -1.57 -9.74 23.20
CA GLU A 147 -1.36 -8.46 22.52
C GLU A 147 -1.53 -7.31 23.53
N VAL A 148 -0.50 -6.48 23.66
CA VAL A 148 -0.49 -5.29 24.54
C VAL A 148 0.06 -4.10 23.75
N GLN A 149 -0.29 -2.88 24.18
CA GLN A 149 0.25 -1.71 23.52
C GLN A 149 1.46 -1.20 24.27
N CYS A 150 2.56 -1.08 23.55
CA CYS A 150 3.87 -0.66 24.03
C CYS A 150 4.27 0.68 23.43
N ALA A 151 5.29 1.32 24.02
CA ALA A 151 5.90 2.52 23.47
C ALA A 151 7.42 2.42 23.41
N ALA A 152 7.99 3.14 22.45
CA ALA A 152 9.40 3.48 22.40
C ALA A 152 9.56 4.96 22.08
N VAL A 153 10.55 5.60 22.67
CA VAL A 153 10.84 7.02 22.45
C VAL A 153 12.19 7.17 21.75
N ALA A 154 12.30 8.17 20.89
CA ALA A 154 13.56 8.49 20.23
C ALA A 154 14.60 8.93 21.27
N THR A 155 15.87 8.52 21.07
CA THR A 155 16.98 8.98 21.92
C THR A 155 17.39 10.41 21.54
N GLU A 156 17.86 11.18 22.51
CA GLU A 156 18.20 12.60 22.30
C GLU A 156 19.19 12.84 21.14
N ASP A 157 20.17 11.96 20.99
CA ASP A 157 21.21 12.09 19.97
C ASP A 157 20.93 11.31 18.66
N GLY A 158 19.88 10.48 18.66
CA GLY A 158 19.63 9.50 17.58
C GLY A 158 18.59 9.93 16.55
N GLY A 159 17.92 11.03 16.72
CA GLY A 159 16.84 11.42 15.83
C GLY A 159 15.77 10.32 15.73
N LEU A 160 15.44 9.87 14.51
CA LEU A 160 14.53 8.75 14.29
C LEU A 160 15.26 7.41 14.01
N ASP A 161 16.58 7.35 14.19
CA ASP A 161 17.39 6.16 13.94
C ASP A 161 17.63 5.31 15.19
N ALA A 162 17.40 5.86 16.39
CA ALA A 162 17.63 5.16 17.65
C ALA A 162 16.48 5.35 18.64
N TRP A 163 16.08 4.25 19.26
CA TRP A 163 14.87 4.17 20.07
C TRP A 163 15.11 3.47 21.40
N THR A 164 14.50 4.00 22.45
CA THR A 164 14.46 3.39 23.78
C THR A 164 13.04 2.90 24.05
N LYS A 165 12.87 1.59 24.20
CA LYS A 165 11.59 0.99 24.61
C LYS A 165 11.29 1.33 26.06
N LEU A 166 10.03 1.65 26.34
CA LEU A 166 9.59 1.90 27.70
C LEU A 166 9.19 0.56 28.36
N GLY A 167 9.51 0.42 29.64
CA GLY A 167 9.17 -0.78 30.40
C GLY A 167 7.71 -0.85 30.85
N GLU A 168 7.00 0.28 30.80
CA GLU A 168 5.60 0.41 31.19
C GLU A 168 4.70 0.26 29.98
N LEU A 169 3.62 -0.52 30.10
CA LEU A 169 2.65 -0.73 29.05
C LEU A 169 1.77 0.51 28.90
N VAL A 170 1.53 0.91 27.66
CA VAL A 170 0.66 2.05 27.34
C VAL A 170 -0.82 1.68 27.51
N ILE A 171 -1.21 0.51 27.01
CA ILE A 171 -2.52 -0.09 27.21
C ILE A 171 -2.33 -1.61 27.36
N GLU A 172 -2.73 -2.12 28.51
CA GLU A 172 -2.47 -3.51 28.88
C GLU A 172 -3.57 -4.47 28.41
N HIS A 173 -4.82 -4.01 28.38
CA HIS A 173 -5.97 -4.87 28.12
C HIS A 173 -6.95 -4.26 27.14
N ALA A 174 -7.60 -5.14 26.36
CA ALA A 174 -8.81 -4.79 25.64
C ALA A 174 -9.93 -4.43 26.65
N PRO A 175 -10.87 -3.55 26.28
CA PRO A 175 -11.88 -3.08 27.19
C PRO A 175 -12.85 -4.20 27.58
N GLU A 176 -13.24 -4.23 28.86
CA GLU A 176 -14.38 -5.02 29.30
C GLU A 176 -15.67 -4.35 28.84
N LEU A 177 -16.48 -5.04 28.05
CA LEU A 177 -17.78 -4.55 27.60
C LEU A 177 -18.87 -5.19 28.46
N GLU A 178 -19.50 -4.42 29.34
CA GLU A 178 -20.72 -4.83 30.02
C GLU A 178 -21.90 -4.82 29.06
N GLY A 179 -22.58 -5.94 28.94
CA GLY A 179 -23.88 -6.22 28.34
C GLY A 179 -24.43 -5.30 27.25
N ALA A 180 -25.05 -5.80 26.24
CA ALA A 180 -25.98 -5.16 25.30
C ALA A 180 -25.47 -4.15 24.25
N ALA A 181 -24.23 -3.70 24.25
CA ALA A 181 -23.76 -2.69 23.29
C ALA A 181 -23.46 -3.21 21.87
N LEU A 182 -23.38 -4.51 21.67
CA LEU A 182 -23.04 -5.13 20.39
C LEU A 182 -24.11 -6.16 20.00
N ARG A 183 -25.14 -5.73 19.29
CA ARG A 183 -26.01 -6.67 18.57
C ARG A 183 -25.34 -7.02 17.25
N PRO A 184 -24.98 -8.29 17.00
CA PRO A 184 -24.45 -8.70 15.70
C PRO A 184 -25.53 -8.58 14.64
N ALA A 185 -25.19 -7.97 13.51
CA ALA A 185 -26.06 -7.87 12.34
C ALA A 185 -26.11 -9.16 11.50
N ALA A 186 -25.46 -10.24 11.91
CA ALA A 186 -25.40 -11.51 11.18
C ALA A 186 -25.36 -12.70 12.15
N PRO A 187 -25.78 -13.91 11.72
CA PRO A 187 -25.80 -15.09 12.56
C PRO A 187 -24.39 -15.46 12.99
N ALA A 188 -24.17 -15.46 14.31
CA ALA A 188 -22.91 -15.78 14.94
C ALA A 188 -22.53 -17.24 14.66
N THR A 189 -21.42 -17.45 13.95
CA THR A 189 -20.72 -18.73 13.98
C THR A 189 -19.59 -18.64 15.01
N ALA A 190 -19.81 -19.32 16.14
CA ALA A 190 -18.82 -19.96 17.01
C ALA A 190 -17.91 -19.14 17.92
N LEU A 191 -17.90 -17.81 17.95
CA LEU A 191 -17.18 -17.06 19.00
C LEU A 191 -18.14 -16.60 20.08
N ALA A 192 -17.75 -16.73 21.35
CA ALA A 192 -18.54 -16.23 22.47
C ALA A 192 -18.77 -14.71 22.30
N PRO A 193 -19.97 -14.17 22.67
CA PRO A 193 -20.36 -12.79 22.38
C PRO A 193 -19.50 -11.70 23.04
N HIS A 194 -18.49 -12.05 23.79
CA HIS A 194 -17.57 -11.15 24.51
C HIS A 194 -16.10 -11.38 24.19
N THR A 195 -15.77 -12.11 23.12
CA THR A 195 -14.38 -12.41 22.74
C THR A 195 -13.91 -11.45 21.67
N TRP A 196 -12.82 -10.75 21.94
CA TRP A 196 -12.14 -9.91 20.95
C TRP A 196 -11.36 -10.79 19.97
N ALA A 197 -11.44 -10.48 18.67
CA ALA A 197 -10.69 -11.20 17.65
C ALA A 197 -9.23 -10.74 17.54
N GLY A 198 -8.87 -9.63 18.15
CA GLY A 198 -7.52 -9.07 18.23
C GLY A 198 -7.53 -7.73 18.96
N PHE A 199 -6.35 -7.22 19.28
CA PHE A 199 -6.16 -5.96 20.02
C PHE A 199 -4.83 -5.34 19.61
N ARG A 200 -4.72 -4.81 18.37
CA ARG A 200 -3.45 -4.44 17.75
C ARG A 200 -3.52 -3.24 16.83
N ASP A 201 -2.34 -2.85 16.35
CA ASP A 201 -2.11 -1.85 15.31
C ASP A 201 -2.57 -0.44 15.72
N PRO A 202 -1.94 0.15 16.77
CA PRO A 202 -2.29 1.48 17.23
C PRO A 202 -2.00 2.55 16.16
N PHE A 203 -2.96 3.46 15.95
CA PHE A 203 -2.81 4.62 15.07
C PHE A 203 -3.36 5.88 15.74
N VAL A 204 -2.51 6.87 15.99
CA VAL A 204 -2.94 8.15 16.57
C VAL A 204 -3.51 9.06 15.49
N THR A 205 -4.79 9.41 15.61
CA THR A 205 -5.49 10.29 14.66
C THR A 205 -5.41 11.75 15.03
N HIS A 206 -5.48 12.06 16.34
CA HIS A 206 -5.51 13.41 16.87
C HIS A 206 -4.33 13.64 17.79
N ALA A 207 -3.58 14.74 17.55
CA ALA A 207 -2.66 15.27 18.54
C ALA A 207 -3.44 15.96 19.66
N ARG A 208 -2.89 15.92 20.88
CA ARG A 208 -3.45 16.63 22.00
C ARG A 208 -3.33 18.14 21.80
N THR A 209 -4.43 18.85 22.03
CA THR A 209 -4.50 20.30 22.12
C THR A 209 -4.99 20.71 23.53
N PRO A 210 -4.99 22.00 23.90
CA PRO A 210 -5.60 22.43 25.16
C PRO A 210 -7.07 22.06 25.32
N THR A 211 -7.79 21.83 24.22
CA THR A 211 -9.23 21.55 24.20
C THR A 211 -9.56 20.12 23.80
N GLU A 212 -8.60 19.35 23.28
CA GLU A 212 -8.82 18.00 22.75
C GLU A 212 -7.80 17.00 23.29
N PRO A 213 -8.22 15.79 23.65
CA PRO A 213 -7.33 14.71 24.06
C PRO A 213 -6.57 14.13 22.86
N TRP A 214 -5.50 13.38 23.13
CA TRP A 214 -4.99 12.41 22.19
C TRP A 214 -6.11 11.42 21.83
N ARG A 215 -6.18 11.02 20.57
CA ARG A 215 -7.07 9.96 20.15
C ARG A 215 -6.32 8.91 19.35
N LEU A 216 -6.45 7.66 19.79
CA LEU A 216 -5.78 6.50 19.24
C LEU A 216 -6.82 5.48 18.78
N LEU A 217 -6.62 4.94 17.58
CA LEU A 217 -7.37 3.82 17.04
C LEU A 217 -6.63 2.51 17.32
N LEU A 218 -7.37 1.43 17.56
CA LEU A 218 -6.85 0.07 17.63
C LEU A 218 -7.71 -0.86 16.80
N GLY A 219 -7.07 -1.71 16.02
CA GLY A 219 -7.71 -2.77 15.27
C GLY A 219 -8.23 -3.86 16.19
N SER A 220 -9.42 -4.33 15.90
CA SER A 220 -10.09 -5.38 16.68
C SER A 220 -11.25 -6.02 15.91
N GLY A 221 -11.94 -6.91 16.58
CA GLY A 221 -13.19 -7.49 16.13
C GLY A 221 -13.96 -8.09 17.29
N THR A 222 -15.28 -8.13 17.18
CA THR A 222 -16.14 -8.70 18.21
C THR A 222 -17.42 -9.25 17.60
N GLY A 223 -17.96 -10.32 18.18
CA GLY A 223 -19.16 -10.97 17.66
C GLY A 223 -19.02 -11.46 16.20
N GLY A 224 -17.82 -11.74 15.75
CA GLY A 224 -17.53 -12.19 14.39
C GLY A 224 -17.49 -11.08 13.33
N ASN A 225 -17.44 -9.80 13.75
CA ASN A 225 -17.29 -8.65 12.87
C ASN A 225 -16.09 -7.83 13.28
N GLY A 226 -15.38 -7.26 12.28
CA GLY A 226 -14.30 -6.33 12.52
C GLY A 226 -14.77 -5.05 13.20
N ALA A 227 -13.92 -4.43 13.98
CA ALA A 227 -14.17 -3.20 14.70
C ALA A 227 -12.89 -2.37 14.86
N VAL A 228 -13.04 -1.06 15.02
CA VAL A 228 -11.96 -0.15 15.39
C VAL A 228 -12.30 0.48 16.74
N LEU A 229 -11.45 0.25 17.73
CA LEU A 229 -11.56 0.81 19.07
C LEU A 229 -10.96 2.20 19.11
N VAL A 230 -11.52 3.08 19.94
CA VAL A 230 -11.00 4.42 20.22
C VAL A 230 -10.57 4.51 21.66
N TYR A 231 -9.34 4.97 21.87
CA TYR A 231 -8.81 5.35 23.17
C TYR A 231 -8.48 6.82 23.17
N GLU A 232 -8.69 7.47 24.32
CA GLU A 232 -8.37 8.88 24.53
C GLU A 232 -7.44 9.06 25.74
N SER A 233 -6.53 10.04 25.66
CA SER A 233 -5.66 10.40 26.76
C SER A 233 -5.51 11.92 26.84
N THR A 234 -5.54 12.45 28.07
CA THR A 234 -5.26 13.86 28.38
C THR A 234 -3.83 14.06 28.90
N ALA A 235 -3.01 13.02 28.93
CA ALA A 235 -1.60 13.12 29.33
C ALA A 235 -0.80 13.99 28.34
N ASP A 236 0.31 14.57 28.83
CA ASP A 236 1.14 15.44 28.01
C ASP A 236 1.93 14.71 26.93
N ALA A 237 2.22 13.42 27.15
CA ALA A 237 2.93 12.57 26.20
C ALA A 237 2.10 11.33 25.80
N PRO A 238 2.16 10.91 24.54
CA PRO A 238 1.39 9.76 24.05
C PRO A 238 1.88 8.43 24.63
N ALA A 239 3.12 8.36 25.11
CA ALA A 239 3.68 7.19 25.77
C ALA A 239 3.20 6.96 27.21
N THR A 240 2.49 7.95 27.80
CA THR A 240 2.00 7.83 29.18
C THR A 240 0.86 6.82 29.26
N PRO A 241 0.84 5.89 30.23
CA PRO A 241 -0.20 4.88 30.37
C PRO A 241 -1.48 5.48 30.99
N ALA A 242 -2.06 6.46 30.32
CA ALA A 242 -3.26 7.19 30.74
C ALA A 242 -4.39 7.12 29.72
N TRP A 243 -4.33 6.14 28.85
CA TRP A 243 -5.34 5.91 27.81
C TRP A 243 -6.59 5.26 28.40
N ARG A 244 -7.75 5.76 27.96
CA ARG A 244 -9.05 5.25 28.38
C ARG A 244 -9.88 4.92 27.16
N PHE A 245 -10.56 3.77 27.20
CA PHE A 245 -11.49 3.40 26.16
C PHE A 245 -12.62 4.43 26.05
N ALA A 246 -12.80 4.98 24.86
CA ALA A 246 -13.78 6.01 24.54
C ALA A 246 -14.93 5.51 23.66
N GLY A 247 -14.83 4.26 23.15
CA GLY A 247 -15.84 3.65 22.31
C GLY A 247 -15.27 3.15 20.98
N PHE A 248 -16.11 3.17 19.95
CA PHE A 248 -15.74 2.72 18.60
C PHE A 248 -15.57 3.91 17.66
N ALA A 249 -14.66 3.78 16.70
CA ALA A 249 -14.42 4.79 15.67
C ALA A 249 -15.59 4.95 14.69
N THR A 250 -16.47 3.96 14.63
CA THR A 250 -17.60 3.93 13.71
C THR A 250 -18.94 3.76 14.45
N THR A 251 -20.01 4.19 13.81
CA THR A 251 -21.40 3.93 14.25
C THR A 251 -22.23 3.41 13.08
N GLY A 252 -23.36 2.78 13.37
CA GLY A 252 -24.18 2.14 12.35
C GLY A 252 -23.57 0.86 11.79
N ALA A 253 -24.26 0.23 10.86
CA ALA A 253 -23.78 -0.95 10.16
C ALA A 253 -23.26 -0.57 8.77
N PRO A 254 -22.14 -1.11 8.32
CA PRO A 254 -21.69 -0.90 6.95
C PRO A 254 -22.71 -1.51 5.97
N ARG A 255 -22.83 -0.90 4.80
CA ARG A 255 -23.65 -1.46 3.72
C ARG A 255 -23.05 -2.80 3.29
N PRO A 256 -23.82 -3.89 3.16
CA PRO A 256 -23.29 -5.24 2.94
C PRO A 256 -22.89 -5.47 1.47
N THR A 257 -21.93 -4.71 0.99
CA THR A 257 -21.41 -4.84 -0.39
C THR A 257 -20.18 -5.73 -0.49
N ILE A 258 -19.43 -5.86 0.61
CA ILE A 258 -18.18 -6.62 0.71
C ILE A 258 -18.17 -7.32 2.08
N ASP A 259 -17.66 -8.56 2.15
CA ASP A 259 -17.37 -9.18 3.45
C ASP A 259 -16.19 -8.46 4.08
N LEU A 260 -16.39 -7.91 5.26
CA LEU A 260 -15.39 -7.15 6.02
C LEU A 260 -14.67 -8.00 7.07
N GLY A 261 -14.77 -9.32 6.98
CA GLY A 261 -14.04 -10.23 7.87
C GLY A 261 -14.48 -10.17 9.33
N CYS A 262 -13.65 -10.76 10.18
CA CYS A 262 -13.93 -10.86 11.63
C CYS A 262 -13.05 -9.93 12.47
N MET A 263 -12.02 -9.35 11.91
CA MET A 263 -11.14 -8.37 12.53
C MET A 263 -10.74 -7.30 11.51
N TRP A 264 -10.58 -6.07 11.97
CA TRP A 264 -10.05 -4.95 11.17
C TRP A 264 -8.65 -4.61 11.66
N GLU A 265 -7.63 -5.02 10.90
CA GLU A 265 -6.22 -4.74 11.15
C GLU A 265 -5.81 -3.40 10.57
N CYS A 266 -4.69 -2.87 11.05
CA CYS A 266 -4.03 -1.68 10.53
C CYS A 266 -4.99 -0.49 10.30
N PRO A 267 -5.83 -0.12 11.29
CA PRO A 267 -6.73 1.00 11.11
C PRO A 267 -5.96 2.30 10.99
N PHE A 268 -6.33 3.14 10.03
CA PHE A 268 -5.88 4.52 9.96
C PHE A 268 -7.03 5.45 9.60
N MET A 269 -6.99 6.68 10.11
CA MET A 269 -7.97 7.70 9.78
C MET A 269 -7.26 9.02 9.51
N VAL A 270 -7.46 9.54 8.31
CA VAL A 270 -6.83 10.78 7.85
C VAL A 270 -7.84 11.66 7.12
N PRO A 271 -7.68 12.98 7.12
CA PRO A 271 -8.45 13.86 6.27
C PRO A 271 -8.17 13.52 4.80
N VAL A 272 -9.20 13.62 3.97
CA VAL A 272 -9.08 13.45 2.52
C VAL A 272 -9.68 14.66 1.83
N PRO A 273 -8.84 15.52 1.20
CA PRO A 273 -9.29 16.73 0.55
C PRO A 273 -10.00 16.44 -0.76
N GLU A 274 -10.89 17.34 -1.17
CA GLU A 274 -11.27 17.45 -2.57
C GLU A 274 -10.12 18.12 -3.33
N TRP A 275 -9.76 17.54 -4.47
CA TRP A 275 -8.67 18.02 -5.28
C TRP A 275 -9.07 18.07 -6.75
N ASP A 276 -9.00 19.26 -7.33
CA ASP A 276 -9.23 19.44 -8.76
C ASP A 276 -7.92 19.15 -9.50
N ASP A 277 -7.87 18.00 -10.13
CA ASP A 277 -6.75 17.58 -10.98
C ASP A 277 -6.71 18.29 -12.36
N GLY A 278 -7.53 19.35 -12.53
CA GLY A 278 -7.63 20.13 -13.76
C GLY A 278 -8.39 19.43 -14.88
N GLY A 279 -9.14 18.35 -14.51
CA GLY A 279 -10.01 17.64 -15.42
C GLY A 279 -11.32 18.34 -15.67
N ASP A 280 -11.65 18.60 -16.92
CA ASP A 280 -13.02 18.92 -17.24
C ASP A 280 -13.88 17.65 -17.18
N ALA A 281 -15.13 17.81 -16.79
CA ALA A 281 -16.10 16.72 -16.65
C ALA A 281 -16.42 16.00 -17.98
N ARG A 282 -15.69 16.30 -19.06
CA ARG A 282 -15.88 15.79 -20.42
C ARG A 282 -14.69 15.03 -20.99
N GLY A 283 -13.78 14.53 -20.13
CA GLY A 283 -12.71 13.61 -20.55
C GLY A 283 -11.33 14.24 -20.80
N GLY A 284 -11.10 15.50 -20.38
CA GLY A 284 -9.82 16.18 -20.57
C GLY A 284 -8.95 16.35 -19.31
N GLY A 285 -9.34 15.76 -18.17
CA GLY A 285 -8.69 15.95 -16.88
C GLY A 285 -7.45 15.13 -16.63
N GLU A 286 -6.44 15.31 -17.44
CA GLU A 286 -5.36 14.37 -17.57
C GLU A 286 -4.03 14.77 -16.94
N ARG A 287 -3.92 15.94 -16.30
CA ARG A 287 -2.59 16.48 -15.95
C ARG A 287 -2.07 16.08 -14.58
N ALA A 288 -2.90 15.98 -13.56
CA ALA A 288 -2.39 15.78 -12.19
C ALA A 288 -2.22 14.32 -11.75
N CYS A 289 -2.99 13.38 -12.29
CA CYS A 289 -2.89 11.99 -11.88
C CYS A 289 -1.65 11.25 -12.41
N LEU A 290 -1.09 11.71 -13.53
CA LEU A 290 -0.12 10.90 -14.26
C LEU A 290 1.12 11.65 -14.71
N ALA A 291 1.16 12.98 -14.67
CA ALA A 291 2.33 13.77 -15.04
C ALA A 291 2.32 15.13 -14.32
N ASP A 292 3.31 15.36 -13.60
CA ASP A 292 4.23 16.47 -13.46
C ASP A 292 3.76 17.92 -13.19
N GLU A 293 4.50 18.56 -12.29
CA GLU A 293 5.14 19.87 -12.29
C GLU A 293 4.49 21.05 -11.56
N SER A 294 3.28 21.07 -11.10
CA SER A 294 2.85 22.23 -10.30
C SER A 294 1.84 21.84 -9.21
N LEU A 295 2.36 21.41 -8.09
CA LEU A 295 1.53 21.20 -6.91
C LEU A 295 1.14 22.56 -6.31
N PRO A 296 -0.15 22.80 -5.98
CA PRO A 296 -0.56 23.99 -5.23
C PRO A 296 0.06 23.98 -3.82
N ARG A 297 0.18 25.16 -3.25
CA ARG A 297 0.75 25.31 -1.89
C ARG A 297 -0.17 24.74 -0.82
N PRO A 298 0.38 24.09 0.21
CA PRO A 298 -0.40 23.71 1.38
C PRO A 298 -1.03 24.93 2.07
N PRO A 299 -2.17 24.76 2.75
CA PRO A 299 -2.72 25.78 3.61
C PRO A 299 -1.72 26.16 4.73
N PRO A 300 -1.76 27.39 5.24
CA PRO A 300 -0.87 27.83 6.32
C PRO A 300 -1.07 26.98 7.57
N PRO A 301 -0.02 26.81 8.40
CA PRO A 301 -0.10 26.03 9.62
C PRO A 301 -1.17 26.59 10.56
N GLY A 302 -2.11 25.77 10.92
CA GLY A 302 -3.20 26.04 11.84
C GLY A 302 -3.28 24.97 12.92
N ASP A 303 -4.41 24.86 13.59
CA ASP A 303 -4.72 23.75 14.48
C ASP A 303 -4.43 22.41 13.79
N PRO A 304 -3.57 21.54 14.36
CA PRO A 304 -3.21 20.24 13.76
C PRO A 304 -4.41 19.32 13.52
N ASN A 305 -5.53 19.58 14.19
CA ASN A 305 -6.76 18.81 14.04
C ASN A 305 -7.85 19.54 13.22
N ALA A 306 -7.64 20.79 12.80
CA ALA A 306 -8.69 21.61 12.14
C ALA A 306 -9.28 20.93 10.88
N HIS A 307 -8.44 20.22 10.16
CA HIS A 307 -8.85 19.51 8.95
C HIS A 307 -9.70 18.26 9.23
N LEU A 308 -9.64 17.69 10.45
CA LEU A 308 -10.51 16.57 10.85
C LEU A 308 -11.93 17.02 11.19
N HIS A 309 -12.09 18.29 11.59
CA HIS A 309 -13.39 18.85 12.03
C HIS A 309 -14.21 19.48 10.88
N GLN A 310 -13.57 19.86 9.79
CA GLN A 310 -14.21 20.65 8.73
C GLN A 310 -14.29 19.94 7.38
N GLY A 311 -13.77 18.71 7.27
CA GLY A 311 -13.66 17.97 6.01
C GLY A 311 -14.23 16.57 6.07
N ARG A 312 -14.02 15.86 4.99
CA ARG A 312 -14.25 14.42 4.92
C ARG A 312 -13.00 13.69 5.39
N VAL A 313 -13.20 12.59 6.10
CA VAL A 313 -12.13 11.69 6.51
C VAL A 313 -12.20 10.40 5.71
N LEU A 314 -11.06 9.77 5.56
CA LEU A 314 -10.90 8.42 5.08
C LEU A 314 -10.51 7.54 6.26
N LEU A 315 -11.36 6.56 6.59
CA LEU A 315 -11.03 5.46 7.47
C LEU A 315 -10.60 4.28 6.63
N GLY A 316 -9.35 3.85 6.75
CA GLY A 316 -8.83 2.64 6.15
C GLY A 316 -8.75 1.51 7.17
N VAL A 317 -9.02 0.29 6.73
CA VAL A 317 -8.90 -0.93 7.51
C VAL A 317 -8.47 -2.07 6.60
N SER A 318 -7.75 -3.03 7.14
CA SER A 318 -7.37 -4.26 6.45
C SER A 318 -8.11 -5.44 7.10
N PRO A 319 -9.28 -5.83 6.55
CA PRO A 319 -10.09 -6.88 7.12
C PRO A 319 -9.36 -8.22 7.08
N PHE A 320 -9.19 -8.85 8.23
CA PHE A 320 -8.77 -10.23 8.30
C PHE A 320 -9.97 -11.12 7.96
N MET A 321 -9.88 -11.80 6.82
CA MET A 321 -10.99 -12.55 6.25
C MET A 321 -11.10 -13.93 6.89
N ARG A 322 -12.32 -14.44 6.95
CA ARG A 322 -12.56 -15.81 7.40
C ARG A 322 -11.97 -16.80 6.40
N GLU A 323 -11.53 -17.95 6.90
CA GLU A 323 -11.00 -19.01 6.05
C GLU A 323 -11.96 -19.34 4.89
N GLY A 324 -11.42 -19.41 3.68
CA GLY A 324 -12.18 -19.73 2.46
C GLY A 324 -12.84 -18.54 1.75
N VAL A 325 -12.78 -17.33 2.30
CA VAL A 325 -13.30 -16.12 1.63
C VAL A 325 -12.21 -15.48 0.77
N ARG A 326 -12.58 -15.07 -0.45
CA ARG A 326 -11.66 -14.37 -1.37
C ARG A 326 -12.28 -13.05 -1.86
N PRO A 327 -11.50 -11.98 -2.07
CA PRO A 327 -10.04 -11.91 -1.89
C PRO A 327 -9.67 -12.13 -0.42
N SER A 328 -8.59 -12.84 -0.20
CA SER A 328 -8.20 -13.29 1.14
C SER A 328 -7.83 -12.14 2.07
N THR A 329 -7.41 -11.00 1.51
CA THR A 329 -6.84 -9.89 2.29
C THR A 329 -7.00 -8.55 1.54
N PRO A 330 -8.21 -7.94 1.46
CA PRO A 330 -8.38 -6.62 0.89
C PRO A 330 -7.99 -5.52 1.89
N THR A 331 -7.58 -4.34 1.42
CA THR A 331 -7.67 -3.11 2.20
C THR A 331 -8.95 -2.38 1.80
N CYS A 332 -9.79 -2.08 2.77
CA CYS A 332 -11.07 -1.40 2.59
C CYS A 332 -11.03 0.01 3.16
N VAL A 333 -11.78 0.91 2.55
CA VAL A 333 -11.87 2.29 3.02
C VAL A 333 -13.33 2.76 3.10
N PHE A 334 -13.56 3.68 4.03
CA PHE A 334 -14.80 4.42 4.19
C PHE A 334 -14.48 5.91 4.13
N VAL A 335 -15.32 6.67 3.44
CA VAL A 335 -15.16 8.12 3.29
C VAL A 335 -16.43 8.82 3.76
N GLY A 336 -16.31 9.75 4.69
CA GLY A 336 -17.48 10.47 5.21
C GLY A 336 -17.08 11.59 6.17
N ALA A 337 -18.04 12.27 6.75
CA ALA A 337 -17.86 13.26 7.80
C ALA A 337 -17.99 12.61 9.19
N LEU A 338 -17.19 13.10 10.14
CA LEU A 338 -17.29 12.64 11.52
C LEU A 338 -18.51 13.25 12.21
N ASP A 339 -19.12 12.48 13.11
CA ASP A 339 -20.17 12.99 14.01
C ASP A 339 -19.57 13.92 15.11
N ALA A 340 -20.42 14.53 15.92
CA ALA A 340 -20.01 15.41 17.00
C ALA A 340 -19.13 14.74 18.08
N ARG A 341 -19.00 13.42 18.06
CA ARG A 341 -18.10 12.65 18.93
C ARG A 341 -16.85 12.15 18.21
N GLY A 342 -16.63 12.60 16.96
CA GLY A 342 -15.49 12.21 16.15
C GLY A 342 -15.55 10.75 15.67
N ARG A 343 -16.74 10.19 15.46
CA ARG A 343 -16.94 8.85 14.93
C ARG A 343 -17.49 8.92 13.51
N LEU A 344 -17.16 7.96 12.68
CA LEU A 344 -17.65 7.86 11.32
C LEU A 344 -18.96 7.04 11.29
N PRO A 345 -20.13 7.65 10.97
CA PRO A 345 -21.38 6.92 10.84
C PRO A 345 -21.43 6.18 9.50
N LEU A 346 -21.31 4.85 9.52
CA LEU A 346 -21.22 4.02 8.32
C LEU A 346 -22.54 3.91 7.53
N ASP A 347 -23.65 4.20 8.18
CA ASP A 347 -25.00 4.19 7.60
C ASP A 347 -25.50 5.58 7.16
N ALA A 348 -24.71 6.63 7.37
CA ALA A 348 -25.06 7.98 6.92
C ALA A 348 -25.15 8.05 5.39
N PRO A 349 -26.08 8.88 4.83
CA PRO A 349 -26.27 8.99 3.39
C PRO A 349 -25.04 9.47 2.62
N ASP A 350 -24.20 10.30 3.24
CA ASP A 350 -23.00 10.90 2.72
C ASP A 350 -21.73 10.10 3.01
N THR A 351 -21.83 9.03 3.79
CA THR A 351 -20.72 8.07 3.98
C THR A 351 -20.73 7.06 2.83
N VAL A 352 -19.60 6.94 2.18
CA VAL A 352 -19.34 5.98 1.09
C VAL A 352 -18.39 4.90 1.58
N GLY A 353 -18.72 3.67 1.25
CA GLY A 353 -17.92 2.50 1.62
C GLY A 353 -18.81 1.33 2.11
N PRO A 354 -18.21 0.15 2.29
CA PRO A 354 -16.80 -0.14 2.05
C PRO A 354 -16.43 -0.07 0.58
N LEU A 355 -15.29 0.55 0.27
CA LEU A 355 -14.67 0.53 -1.05
C LEU A 355 -13.35 -0.24 -0.95
N LEU A 356 -13.00 -0.98 -2.00
CA LEU A 356 -11.65 -1.51 -2.11
C LEU A 356 -10.68 -0.36 -2.38
N LEU A 357 -9.63 -0.24 -1.57
CA LEU A 357 -8.57 0.74 -1.82
C LEU A 357 -7.79 0.40 -3.09
N ASP A 358 -7.66 -0.87 -3.39
CA ASP A 358 -6.96 -1.40 -4.55
C ASP A 358 -7.77 -2.53 -5.19
N LEU A 359 -7.86 -2.53 -6.51
CA LEU A 359 -8.61 -3.54 -7.28
C LEU A 359 -7.83 -4.85 -7.45
N GLY A 360 -6.56 -4.87 -7.05
CA GLY A 360 -5.70 -6.04 -7.13
C GLY A 360 -5.93 -7.04 -5.99
N ASP A 361 -4.99 -7.92 -5.83
CA ASP A 361 -5.12 -9.09 -4.96
C ASP A 361 -3.98 -9.25 -3.94
N ILE A 362 -3.03 -8.32 -3.92
CA ILE A 362 -1.83 -8.41 -3.07
C ILE A 362 -1.64 -7.22 -2.12
N LEU A 363 -2.40 -6.12 -2.29
CA LEU A 363 -2.25 -4.94 -1.45
C LEU A 363 -2.99 -5.12 -0.14
N TYR A 364 -2.24 -5.06 0.97
CA TYR A 364 -2.76 -5.22 2.32
C TYR A 364 -2.09 -4.28 3.32
N ALA A 365 -2.64 -4.17 4.53
CA ALA A 365 -2.08 -3.45 5.67
C ALA A 365 -1.64 -2.02 5.34
N ALA A 366 -2.43 -1.30 4.54
CA ALA A 366 -2.12 0.08 4.21
C ALA A 366 -2.12 0.95 5.48
N THR A 367 -1.18 1.90 5.52
CA THR A 367 -1.16 2.97 6.52
C THR A 367 -0.86 4.31 5.85
N ALA A 368 -1.22 5.40 6.52
CA ALA A 368 -1.06 6.75 5.99
C ALA A 368 -0.04 7.56 6.79
N ALA A 369 0.74 8.39 6.08
CA ALA A 369 1.48 9.46 6.72
C ALA A 369 0.50 10.46 7.35
N ARG A 370 0.70 10.78 8.62
CA ARG A 370 -0.04 11.87 9.24
C ARG A 370 0.37 13.18 8.56
N PRO A 371 -0.59 14.06 8.24
CA PRO A 371 -0.25 15.41 7.86
C PRO A 371 0.49 16.09 9.01
N VAL A 372 1.69 16.56 8.76
CA VAL A 372 2.46 17.38 9.71
C VAL A 372 2.60 18.75 9.07
N ALA A 373 2.43 19.81 9.86
CA ALA A 373 2.76 21.16 9.43
C ALA A 373 4.28 21.27 9.22
N VAL A 374 4.76 20.86 8.06
CA VAL A 374 6.18 21.02 7.70
C VAL A 374 6.37 22.50 7.35
N PRO A 375 7.25 23.24 8.04
CA PRO A 375 7.60 24.59 7.64
C PRO A 375 8.10 24.56 6.19
N PRO A 376 7.68 25.45 5.31
CA PRO A 376 8.24 25.51 3.97
C PRO A 376 9.75 25.71 4.11
N ALA A 377 10.54 24.82 3.52
CA ALA A 377 11.99 24.98 3.42
C ALA A 377 12.27 26.27 2.61
N ALA A 378 12.47 27.37 3.30
CA ALA A 378 12.50 28.70 2.72
C ALA A 378 13.69 28.94 1.78
N GLU A 379 14.66 28.02 1.70
CA GLU A 379 15.94 28.27 1.05
C GLU A 379 16.49 27.15 0.14
N ALA A 380 15.70 26.07 -0.14
CA ALA A 380 16.19 25.06 -1.07
C ALA A 380 16.10 25.56 -2.53
N PRO A 381 17.15 25.35 -3.34
CA PRO A 381 17.11 25.67 -4.77
C PRO A 381 15.97 24.90 -5.46
N PRO A 382 15.36 25.45 -6.53
CA PRO A 382 14.20 24.86 -7.21
C PRO A 382 14.40 23.40 -7.68
N SER A 383 15.65 23.00 -7.93
CA SER A 383 16.03 21.64 -8.33
C SER A 383 16.06 20.62 -7.17
N LEU A 384 15.94 21.08 -5.94
CA LEU A 384 15.90 20.28 -4.71
C LEU A 384 14.61 20.54 -3.90
N ARG A 385 13.58 21.05 -4.53
CA ARG A 385 12.27 21.19 -3.87
C ARG A 385 11.75 19.79 -3.60
N ARG A 386 11.85 19.39 -2.35
CA ARG A 386 11.27 18.16 -1.81
C ARG A 386 9.77 18.11 -2.12
N PRO A 387 9.19 16.92 -2.32
CA PRO A 387 7.75 16.79 -2.41
C PRO A 387 7.14 17.46 -1.18
N VAL A 388 6.46 18.55 -1.38
CA VAL A 388 5.79 19.29 -0.30
C VAL A 388 4.58 18.46 0.08
N ASP A 389 4.29 18.37 1.38
CA ASP A 389 2.97 17.94 1.82
C ASP A 389 1.93 18.89 1.19
N ASP A 390 1.24 18.41 0.20
CA ASP A 390 0.22 19.17 -0.56
C ASP A 390 -1.18 19.02 0.07
N GLY A 391 -1.24 18.47 1.29
CA GLY A 391 -2.47 18.21 2.01
C GLY A 391 -3.19 16.94 1.57
N ARG A 392 -2.71 16.25 0.55
CA ARG A 392 -3.22 14.93 0.18
C ARG A 392 -2.53 13.86 1.01
N PRO A 393 -3.27 12.97 1.69
CA PRO A 393 -2.65 11.90 2.45
C PRO A 393 -1.79 11.02 1.53
N LEU A 394 -0.59 10.70 2.01
CA LEU A 394 0.30 9.74 1.40
C LEU A 394 0.12 8.41 2.12
N ILE A 395 -0.05 7.34 1.36
CA ILE A 395 -0.13 5.99 1.90
C ILE A 395 1.01 5.12 1.37
N LEU A 396 1.37 4.14 2.18
CA LEU A 396 2.12 2.95 1.81
C LEU A 396 1.31 1.71 2.23
N ALA A 397 1.52 0.60 1.55
CA ALA A 397 0.89 -0.68 1.85
C ALA A 397 1.88 -1.83 1.64
N TRP A 398 1.57 -2.99 2.19
CA TRP A 398 2.30 -4.21 1.90
C TRP A 398 1.81 -4.83 0.60
N LEU A 399 2.73 -5.10 -0.32
CA LEU A 399 2.50 -5.94 -1.49
C LEU A 399 2.96 -7.38 -1.17
N GLN A 400 1.99 -8.24 -0.96
CA GLN A 400 2.21 -9.62 -0.53
C GLN A 400 2.99 -10.43 -1.55
N GLU A 401 3.73 -11.43 -1.06
CA GLU A 401 4.42 -12.41 -1.89
C GLU A 401 3.56 -13.68 -1.98
N GLU A 402 3.08 -14.01 -3.19
CA GLU A 402 2.24 -15.18 -3.39
C GLU A 402 3.04 -16.46 -3.67
N LYS A 403 4.17 -16.32 -4.35
CA LYS A 403 5.00 -17.45 -4.76
C LYS A 403 6.47 -17.12 -4.52
N ARG A 404 7.19 -18.07 -3.97
CA ARG A 404 8.64 -17.96 -3.76
C ARG A 404 9.33 -19.16 -4.38
N ASP A 405 10.42 -18.90 -5.10
CA ASP A 405 11.29 -19.97 -5.55
C ASP A 405 12.11 -20.48 -4.35
N PRO A 406 12.40 -21.78 -4.27
CA PRO A 406 13.24 -22.35 -3.21
C PRO A 406 14.63 -21.66 -3.20
N GLY A 407 15.07 -21.25 -2.00
CA GLY A 407 16.37 -20.61 -1.82
C GLY A 407 16.39 -19.09 -2.02
N VAL A 408 15.23 -18.47 -2.27
CA VAL A 408 15.09 -17.02 -2.25
C VAL A 408 15.06 -16.52 -0.80
N ASP A 409 15.84 -15.48 -0.51
CA ASP A 409 16.06 -14.94 0.84
C ASP A 409 15.24 -13.68 1.14
N TYR A 410 14.23 -13.35 0.34
CA TYR A 410 13.33 -12.24 0.56
C TYR A 410 11.86 -12.65 0.37
N ALA A 411 10.93 -11.91 0.95
CA ALA A 411 9.50 -11.97 0.62
C ALA A 411 8.81 -10.65 0.96
N GLY A 412 7.92 -10.22 0.07
CA GLY A 412 7.18 -8.97 0.18
C GLY A 412 7.99 -7.73 -0.19
N CYS A 413 7.28 -6.65 -0.38
CA CYS A 413 7.81 -5.29 -0.53
C CYS A 413 6.72 -4.29 -0.14
N LEU A 414 7.08 -3.03 0.05
CA LEU A 414 6.10 -1.96 0.17
C LEU A 414 5.60 -1.55 -1.22
N SER A 415 4.36 -1.03 -1.29
CA SER A 415 3.85 -0.38 -2.49
C SER A 415 4.67 0.88 -2.80
N LEU A 416 4.54 1.38 -4.00
CA LEU A 416 4.97 2.74 -4.28
C LEU A 416 4.17 3.72 -3.40
N PRO A 417 4.75 4.86 -2.97
CA PRO A 417 4.01 5.89 -2.25
C PRO A 417 2.85 6.40 -3.12
N ARG A 418 1.64 6.43 -2.55
CA ARG A 418 0.43 6.84 -3.26
C ARG A 418 -0.19 8.04 -2.57
N ARG A 419 -0.64 9.03 -3.36
CA ARG A 419 -1.43 10.18 -2.91
C ARG A 419 -2.91 9.90 -3.11
N LEU A 420 -3.72 10.30 -2.13
CA LEU A 420 -5.18 10.11 -2.14
C LEU A 420 -5.90 11.46 -2.14
N TRP A 421 -7.03 11.54 -2.85
CA TRP A 421 -7.92 12.70 -2.85
C TRP A 421 -9.34 12.31 -3.26
N LEU A 422 -10.28 13.20 -3.04
CA LEU A 422 -11.63 13.07 -3.58
C LEU A 422 -11.78 13.93 -4.83
N ARG A 423 -12.47 13.41 -5.83
CA ARG A 423 -12.86 14.20 -6.99
C ARG A 423 -13.86 15.28 -6.56
N PRO A 424 -13.68 16.55 -6.96
CA PRO A 424 -14.53 17.65 -6.54
C PRO A 424 -16.03 17.39 -6.75
N GLY A 425 -16.83 17.70 -5.75
CA GLY A 425 -18.28 17.52 -5.78
C GLY A 425 -18.73 16.06 -5.85
N SER A 426 -17.85 15.10 -5.57
CA SER A 426 -18.19 13.69 -5.58
C SER A 426 -17.58 12.95 -4.36
N SER A 427 -17.97 11.70 -4.18
CA SER A 427 -17.36 10.81 -3.19
C SER A 427 -16.40 9.80 -3.83
N THR A 428 -15.99 10.05 -5.08
CA THR A 428 -15.04 9.18 -5.77
C THR A 428 -13.66 9.38 -5.19
N LEU A 429 -13.13 8.36 -4.54
CA LEU A 429 -11.76 8.34 -4.08
C LEU A 429 -10.83 8.11 -5.27
N CYS A 430 -9.86 8.98 -5.42
CA CYS A 430 -8.82 8.91 -6.43
C CYS A 430 -7.47 8.67 -5.78
N GLN A 431 -6.58 7.99 -6.51
CA GLN A 431 -5.20 7.77 -6.10
C GLN A 431 -4.25 7.75 -7.29
N ALA A 432 -3.02 8.13 -7.04
CA ALA A 432 -1.92 8.06 -8.01
C ALA A 432 -0.59 7.83 -7.28
N PRO A 433 0.46 7.33 -7.97
CA PRO A 433 1.79 7.32 -7.42
C PRO A 433 2.23 8.74 -7.06
N ASP A 434 2.97 8.88 -5.97
CA ASP A 434 3.61 10.16 -5.64
C ASP A 434 4.51 10.60 -6.82
N PRO A 435 4.55 11.91 -7.14
CA PRO A 435 5.42 12.42 -8.22
C PRO A 435 6.88 12.02 -8.10
N GLY A 436 7.39 11.83 -6.89
CA GLY A 436 8.76 11.38 -6.63
C GLY A 436 9.12 10.06 -7.31
N VAL A 437 8.15 9.18 -7.53
CA VAL A 437 8.37 7.92 -8.28
C VAL A 437 8.91 8.19 -9.70
N ALA A 438 8.54 9.30 -10.32
CA ALA A 438 9.02 9.65 -11.65
C ALA A 438 10.51 10.04 -11.68
N LEU A 439 11.10 10.40 -10.53
CA LEU A 439 12.55 10.69 -10.43
C LEU A 439 13.39 9.45 -10.66
N LEU A 440 12.80 8.27 -10.53
CA LEU A 440 13.48 6.99 -10.84
C LEU A 440 13.54 6.68 -12.34
N ARG A 441 12.92 7.50 -13.20
CA ARG A 441 12.96 7.34 -14.65
C ARG A 441 14.35 7.62 -15.19
N VAL A 442 14.82 6.79 -16.12
CA VAL A 442 16.12 6.92 -16.77
C VAL A 442 15.94 7.55 -18.16
N GLY A 443 16.52 8.71 -18.36
CA GLY A 443 16.48 9.43 -19.64
C GLY A 443 15.12 10.09 -19.93
N SER A 444 14.94 10.53 -21.17
CA SER A 444 13.72 11.24 -21.62
C SER A 444 12.52 10.35 -21.91
N GLY A 445 12.68 9.04 -21.80
CA GLY A 445 11.67 8.08 -22.24
C GLY A 445 11.62 7.92 -23.77
N VAL A 446 10.85 6.91 -24.19
CA VAL A 446 10.57 6.65 -25.60
C VAL A 446 9.11 6.93 -25.85
N ALA A 447 8.85 8.03 -26.57
CA ALA A 447 7.50 8.39 -27.02
C ALA A 447 7.19 7.66 -28.33
N THR A 448 5.99 7.10 -28.41
CA THR A 448 5.51 6.40 -29.59
C THR A 448 4.20 7.03 -30.06
N PRO A 449 4.06 7.32 -31.34
CA PRO A 449 2.79 7.80 -31.88
C PRO A 449 1.70 6.74 -31.72
N THR A 450 0.48 7.10 -32.12
CA THR A 450 -0.68 6.21 -32.04
C THR A 450 -0.39 4.87 -32.71
N LEU A 451 -0.61 3.80 -31.97
CA LEU A 451 -0.54 2.42 -32.41
C LEU A 451 -1.95 1.85 -32.57
N ILE A 452 -2.15 1.06 -33.59
CA ILE A 452 -3.40 0.33 -33.81
C ILE A 452 -3.06 -1.16 -33.89
N ALA A 453 -3.66 -1.93 -32.99
CA ALA A 453 -3.62 -3.39 -33.04
C ALA A 453 -4.93 -3.87 -33.68
N PRO A 454 -4.90 -4.39 -34.92
CA PRO A 454 -6.07 -4.97 -35.55
C PRO A 454 -6.61 -6.16 -34.74
N ALA A 455 -7.90 -6.45 -34.91
CA ALA A 455 -8.57 -7.54 -34.21
C ALA A 455 -7.76 -8.84 -34.28
N GLY A 456 -7.46 -9.42 -33.12
CA GLY A 456 -6.69 -10.66 -33.00
C GLY A 456 -5.19 -10.56 -33.31
N THR A 457 -4.65 -9.34 -33.42
CA THR A 457 -3.22 -9.08 -33.67
C THR A 457 -2.60 -8.37 -32.47
N ALA A 458 -1.40 -8.81 -32.08
CA ALA A 458 -0.61 -8.14 -31.07
C ALA A 458 0.42 -7.20 -31.72
N VAL A 459 0.56 -5.99 -31.20
CA VAL A 459 1.52 -4.97 -31.67
C VAL A 459 2.44 -4.59 -30.53
N GLU A 460 3.74 -4.67 -30.74
CA GLU A 460 4.75 -4.32 -29.72
C GLU A 460 4.65 -2.85 -29.33
N LEU A 461 4.78 -2.57 -28.03
CA LEU A 461 4.89 -1.22 -27.45
C LEU A 461 6.38 -0.85 -27.36
N PRO A 462 6.89 -0.02 -28.27
CA PRO A 462 8.31 0.31 -28.33
C PRO A 462 8.79 1.03 -27.06
N GLY A 463 10.04 0.77 -26.67
CA GLY A 463 10.69 1.45 -25.54
C GLY A 463 10.28 0.95 -24.15
N ALA A 464 9.26 0.12 -24.05
CA ALA A 464 8.80 -0.45 -22.79
C ALA A 464 9.47 -1.79 -22.44
N ALA A 465 10.51 -2.17 -23.19
CA ALA A 465 11.24 -3.41 -22.93
C ALA A 465 12.04 -3.36 -21.63
N GLY A 466 11.96 -4.41 -20.84
CA GLY A 466 12.69 -4.57 -19.59
C GLY A 466 11.82 -5.02 -18.43
N ALA A 467 12.49 -5.34 -17.32
CA ALA A 467 11.84 -5.83 -16.11
C ALA A 467 11.47 -4.72 -15.12
N ALA A 468 12.01 -3.51 -15.33
CA ALA A 468 11.77 -2.33 -14.49
C ALA A 468 11.40 -1.17 -15.41
N THR A 469 10.08 -0.92 -15.57
CA THR A 469 9.56 0.04 -16.53
C THR A 469 8.38 0.83 -15.96
N ASP A 470 8.24 2.08 -16.42
CA ASP A 470 7.10 2.96 -16.22
C ASP A 470 6.50 3.24 -17.59
N LEU A 471 5.28 2.79 -17.82
CA LEU A 471 4.55 2.93 -19.08
C LEU A 471 3.33 3.82 -18.89
N LEU A 472 3.31 4.93 -19.61
CA LEU A 472 2.16 5.81 -19.70
C LEU A 472 1.49 5.60 -21.05
N ILE A 473 0.19 5.32 -21.06
CA ILE A 473 -0.56 4.97 -22.28
C ILE A 473 -1.99 5.47 -22.19
N THR A 474 -2.47 6.09 -23.27
CA THR A 474 -3.88 6.42 -23.47
C THR A 474 -4.51 5.37 -24.37
N LEU A 475 -5.41 4.55 -23.84
CA LEU A 475 -6.23 3.65 -24.64
C LEU A 475 -7.45 4.39 -25.14
N ARG A 476 -7.78 4.24 -26.42
CA ARG A 476 -8.95 4.87 -27.07
C ARG A 476 -9.93 3.83 -27.58
N ARG A 477 -11.18 4.20 -27.52
CA ARG A 477 -12.31 3.43 -28.04
C ARG A 477 -12.98 4.23 -29.16
N ASP A 478 -12.22 4.51 -30.23
CA ASP A 478 -12.70 5.30 -31.38
C ASP A 478 -13.02 4.39 -32.57
N GLY A 479 -13.89 4.90 -33.47
CA GLY A 479 -14.19 4.29 -34.74
C GLY A 479 -15.32 3.26 -34.73
N GLU A 480 -15.65 2.77 -35.92
CA GLU A 480 -16.73 1.81 -36.14
C GLU A 480 -16.36 0.39 -35.72
N ARG A 481 -15.06 0.06 -35.71
CA ARG A 481 -14.51 -1.27 -35.36
C ARG A 481 -13.76 -1.25 -34.05
N ARG A 482 -14.39 -0.79 -32.98
CA ARG A 482 -13.79 -0.69 -31.64
C ARG A 482 -13.77 -2.03 -30.90
N ALA A 483 -12.68 -2.32 -30.22
CA ALA A 483 -12.58 -3.48 -29.35
C ALA A 483 -13.56 -3.40 -28.18
N ARG A 484 -14.10 -4.56 -27.76
CA ARG A 484 -14.85 -4.68 -26.49
C ARG A 484 -13.92 -4.65 -25.30
N ALA A 485 -12.75 -5.29 -25.43
CA ALA A 485 -11.71 -5.26 -24.43
C ALA A 485 -10.35 -5.00 -25.09
N THR A 486 -9.53 -4.22 -24.41
CA THR A 486 -8.16 -3.90 -24.79
C THR A 486 -7.21 -4.45 -23.75
N ALA A 487 -6.15 -5.12 -24.19
CA ALA A 487 -5.17 -5.70 -23.29
C ALA A 487 -3.76 -5.18 -23.57
N ILE A 488 -2.99 -5.00 -22.49
CA ILE A 488 -1.55 -4.79 -22.52
C ILE A 488 -0.91 -6.07 -22.01
N LEU A 489 -0.34 -6.86 -22.91
CA LEU A 489 0.32 -8.10 -22.57
C LEU A 489 1.65 -7.80 -21.90
N LEU A 490 1.82 -8.29 -20.69
CA LEU A 490 3.05 -8.14 -19.91
C LEU A 490 3.92 -9.39 -20.06
N ARG A 491 5.22 -9.19 -20.22
CA ARG A 491 6.21 -10.26 -20.34
C ARG A 491 5.83 -11.29 -21.41
N PRO A 492 5.72 -10.84 -22.67
CA PRO A 492 5.35 -11.74 -23.76
C PRO A 492 6.41 -12.83 -23.93
N TRP A 493 5.94 -14.03 -24.12
CA TRP A 493 6.75 -15.20 -24.35
C TRP A 493 6.90 -15.43 -25.85
N LEU A 494 8.08 -15.28 -26.37
CA LEU A 494 8.36 -15.61 -27.77
C LEU A 494 8.66 -17.11 -27.87
N HIS A 495 7.75 -17.89 -28.44
CA HIS A 495 8.02 -19.25 -28.83
C HIS A 495 8.65 -19.24 -30.24
N ASP A 496 9.87 -19.77 -30.38
CA ASP A 496 10.55 -19.96 -31.66
C ASP A 496 9.89 -21.12 -32.46
N GLY A 497 8.67 -20.93 -32.94
CA GLY A 497 7.96 -21.93 -33.73
C GLY A 497 7.15 -21.31 -34.87
N PRO A 498 7.16 -21.92 -36.09
CA PRO A 498 6.56 -21.32 -37.28
C PRO A 498 5.01 -21.34 -37.33
N GLU A 499 4.33 -21.81 -36.30
CA GLU A 499 2.87 -21.97 -36.30
C GLU A 499 2.10 -21.13 -35.26
N THR A 500 2.77 -20.24 -34.50
CA THR A 500 2.11 -19.46 -33.46
C THR A 500 1.48 -18.19 -34.02
N LYS A 501 0.18 -18.20 -34.24
CA LYS A 501 -0.61 -17.00 -34.58
C LYS A 501 -0.90 -16.10 -33.39
N GLY A 502 -0.29 -16.30 -32.25
CA GLY A 502 -0.47 -15.50 -31.03
C GLY A 502 0.83 -15.25 -30.31
N VAL A 503 0.97 -14.08 -29.69
CA VAL A 503 2.08 -13.77 -28.78
C VAL A 503 1.69 -14.28 -27.40
N PRO A 504 2.37 -15.29 -26.84
CA PRO A 504 2.07 -15.75 -25.50
C PRO A 504 2.52 -14.72 -24.48
N ALA A 505 1.68 -14.49 -23.48
CA ALA A 505 1.98 -13.60 -22.37
C ALA A 505 1.74 -14.32 -21.05
N THR A 506 2.48 -13.97 -20.00
CA THR A 506 2.24 -14.52 -18.67
C THR A 506 1.11 -13.79 -17.95
N ALA A 507 0.90 -12.53 -18.26
CA ALA A 507 -0.21 -11.74 -17.76
C ALA A 507 -0.62 -10.65 -18.76
N ALA A 508 -1.83 -10.13 -18.60
CA ALA A 508 -2.30 -8.98 -19.35
C ALA A 508 -3.07 -8.02 -18.46
N VAL A 509 -2.75 -6.73 -18.54
CA VAL A 509 -3.63 -5.68 -18.03
C VAL A 509 -4.78 -5.53 -19.02
N VAL A 510 -6.01 -5.73 -18.56
CA VAL A 510 -7.21 -5.75 -19.39
C VAL A 510 -8.15 -4.62 -19.00
N VAL A 511 -8.52 -3.81 -19.97
CA VAL A 511 -9.63 -2.85 -19.89
C VAL A 511 -10.81 -3.45 -20.66
N ASP A 512 -11.82 -3.89 -19.94
CA ASP A 512 -13.10 -4.29 -20.53
C ASP A 512 -14.04 -3.09 -20.58
N TRP A 513 -14.24 -2.58 -21.76
CA TRP A 513 -15.06 -1.38 -21.99
C TRP A 513 -16.55 -1.62 -21.80
N GLU A 514 -17.04 -2.84 -22.02
CA GLU A 514 -18.46 -3.18 -21.85
C GLU A 514 -18.78 -3.51 -20.40
N ALA A 515 -17.96 -4.34 -19.77
CA ALA A 515 -18.09 -4.64 -18.34
C ALA A 515 -17.64 -3.50 -17.44
N ARG A 516 -16.92 -2.50 -17.99
CA ARG A 516 -16.38 -1.34 -17.28
C ARG A 516 -15.46 -1.73 -16.13
N THR A 517 -14.57 -2.67 -16.42
CA THR A 517 -13.62 -3.19 -15.44
C THR A 517 -12.19 -3.00 -15.90
N LEU A 518 -11.32 -2.79 -14.89
CA LEU A 518 -9.88 -2.91 -15.01
C LEU A 518 -9.47 -4.21 -14.31
N GLY A 519 -8.62 -4.99 -14.94
CA GLY A 519 -8.15 -6.23 -14.35
C GLY A 519 -6.80 -6.66 -14.87
N VAL A 520 -6.23 -7.69 -14.24
CA VAL A 520 -5.09 -8.44 -14.74
C VAL A 520 -5.48 -9.89 -14.86
N ASP A 521 -5.35 -10.41 -16.05
CA ASP A 521 -5.56 -11.82 -16.36
C ASP A 521 -4.23 -12.56 -16.40
N TYR A 522 -4.18 -13.71 -15.77
CA TYR A 522 -3.00 -14.57 -15.72
C TYR A 522 -3.19 -15.78 -16.59
N PHE A 523 -2.15 -16.12 -17.31
CA PHE A 523 -2.11 -17.27 -18.21
C PHE A 523 -1.03 -18.23 -17.73
N GLY A 524 -1.34 -19.49 -17.56
CA GLY A 524 -0.41 -20.53 -17.17
C GLY A 524 -0.42 -21.69 -18.15
N GLU A 525 0.65 -22.50 -18.10
CA GLU A 525 0.67 -23.79 -18.77
C GLU A 525 -0.30 -24.73 -18.06
N THR A 526 -1.25 -25.29 -18.80
CA THR A 526 -1.94 -26.50 -18.36
C THR A 526 -0.99 -27.67 -18.60
N GLU A 527 -0.67 -28.46 -17.56
CA GLU A 527 0.15 -29.66 -17.73
C GLU A 527 -0.37 -30.52 -18.89
N GLY A 528 0.47 -30.70 -19.93
CA GLY A 528 0.18 -31.56 -21.09
C GLY A 528 -0.35 -30.83 -22.33
N ASP A 529 -0.59 -29.53 -22.32
CA ASP A 529 -1.00 -28.80 -23.53
C ASP A 529 0.19 -28.02 -24.11
N SER A 530 0.65 -28.46 -25.28
CA SER A 530 1.73 -27.81 -26.04
C SER A 530 1.27 -26.57 -26.82
N ARG A 531 0.01 -26.16 -26.68
CA ARG A 531 -0.54 -24.98 -27.36
C ARG A 531 -0.23 -23.73 -26.56
N PRO A 532 0.08 -22.58 -27.22
CA PRO A 532 0.24 -21.32 -26.51
C PRO A 532 -1.04 -21.00 -25.74
N PRO A 533 -0.93 -20.39 -24.55
CA PRO A 533 -2.10 -20.00 -23.77
C PRO A 533 -2.96 -19.04 -24.60
N VAL A 534 -4.07 -19.55 -25.07
CA VAL A 534 -5.13 -18.75 -25.66
C VAL A 534 -5.97 -18.25 -24.49
N TRP A 535 -6.69 -17.15 -24.64
CA TRP A 535 -7.65 -16.57 -23.70
C TRP A 535 -8.53 -17.58 -22.93
N ALA A 536 -8.60 -18.84 -23.38
CA ALA A 536 -9.32 -19.94 -22.74
C ALA A 536 -8.64 -20.51 -21.49
N SER A 537 -7.37 -20.22 -21.23
CA SER A 537 -6.57 -20.80 -20.15
C SER A 537 -6.35 -19.82 -18.98
N ARG A 538 -7.31 -18.94 -18.73
CA ARG A 538 -7.25 -17.99 -17.60
C ARG A 538 -7.16 -18.71 -16.27
N LEU A 539 -6.04 -18.59 -15.57
CA LEU A 539 -5.81 -19.20 -14.26
C LEU A 539 -6.34 -18.37 -13.10
N LYS A 540 -6.18 -17.05 -13.19
CA LYS A 540 -6.52 -16.08 -12.13
C LYS A 540 -6.88 -14.75 -12.78
N THR A 541 -7.80 -14.02 -12.16
CA THR A 541 -8.11 -12.64 -12.49
C THR A 541 -8.09 -11.83 -11.21
N ALA A 542 -7.32 -10.75 -11.21
CA ALA A 542 -7.44 -9.68 -10.23
C ALA A 542 -8.09 -8.48 -10.91
N GLY A 543 -8.97 -7.76 -10.21
CA GLY A 543 -9.57 -6.55 -10.77
C GLY A 543 -11.02 -6.33 -10.34
N GLY A 544 -11.56 -5.21 -10.78
CA GLY A 544 -12.93 -4.80 -10.45
C GLY A 544 -13.41 -3.59 -11.25
N PRO A 545 -14.57 -3.04 -10.90
CA PRO A 545 -15.11 -1.84 -11.52
C PRO A 545 -14.16 -0.65 -11.36
N ALA A 546 -13.84 0.03 -12.46
CA ALA A 546 -13.03 1.24 -12.47
C ALA A 546 -13.95 2.47 -12.64
N PRO A 547 -13.91 3.46 -11.74
CA PRO A 547 -14.84 4.60 -11.74
C PRO A 547 -14.83 5.41 -13.03
N ASP A 548 -13.69 5.58 -13.65
CA ASP A 548 -13.51 6.28 -14.93
C ASP A 548 -14.08 5.53 -16.13
N LEU A 549 -14.28 4.21 -16.01
CA LEU A 549 -14.94 3.39 -17.02
C LEU A 549 -16.47 3.30 -16.83
N LEU A 550 -17.00 3.91 -15.78
CA LEU A 550 -18.44 3.86 -15.48
C LEU A 550 -19.27 4.77 -16.38
N ALA A 551 -18.71 5.82 -16.99
CA ALA A 551 -19.41 6.67 -17.92
C ALA A 551 -19.66 5.95 -19.26
N PRO A 552 -20.91 5.90 -19.76
CA PRO A 552 -21.24 5.17 -21.00
C PRO A 552 -20.53 5.70 -22.24
N ASP A 553 -20.16 6.97 -22.22
CA ASP A 553 -19.54 7.73 -23.31
C ASP A 553 -18.03 7.89 -23.16
N THR A 554 -17.40 7.18 -22.20
CA THR A 554 -15.94 7.19 -22.07
C THR A 554 -15.28 6.68 -23.34
N ALA A 555 -14.63 7.60 -24.06
CA ALA A 555 -13.96 7.32 -25.34
C ALA A 555 -12.48 6.96 -25.15
N SER A 556 -11.89 7.30 -24.01
CA SER A 556 -10.48 7.00 -23.70
C SER A 556 -10.26 6.80 -22.21
N ILE A 557 -9.23 6.04 -21.89
CA ILE A 557 -8.71 5.90 -20.54
C ILE A 557 -7.19 6.01 -20.56
N LYS A 558 -6.65 6.76 -19.63
CA LYS A 558 -5.22 6.86 -19.44
C LYS A 558 -4.78 5.87 -18.35
N LEU A 559 -3.74 5.10 -18.64
CA LEU A 559 -3.14 4.15 -17.71
C LEU A 559 -1.68 4.52 -17.47
N ARG A 560 -1.23 4.37 -16.24
CA ARG A 560 0.17 4.28 -15.88
C ARG A 560 0.42 2.88 -15.35
N ILE A 561 1.29 2.13 -16.01
CA ILE A 561 1.62 0.75 -15.68
C ILE A 561 3.07 0.72 -15.24
N LEU A 562 3.28 0.41 -13.98
CA LEU A 562 4.59 0.32 -13.34
C LEU A 562 4.92 -1.16 -13.16
N VAL A 563 5.88 -1.66 -13.94
CA VAL A 563 6.33 -3.05 -13.89
C VAL A 563 7.70 -3.09 -13.22
N ASP A 564 7.78 -3.78 -12.10
CA ASP A 564 9.01 -3.94 -11.34
C ASP A 564 9.25 -5.41 -11.01
N HIS A 565 9.88 -6.10 -11.94
CA HIS A 565 10.13 -7.54 -11.83
C HIS A 565 8.82 -8.31 -11.60
N SER A 566 8.56 -8.83 -10.41
CA SER A 566 7.27 -9.47 -10.13
C SER A 566 6.17 -8.48 -9.76
N ALA A 567 6.48 -7.33 -9.18
CA ALA A 567 5.47 -6.36 -8.77
C ALA A 567 4.95 -5.57 -9.97
N VAL A 568 3.63 -5.41 -10.05
CA VAL A 568 2.96 -4.61 -11.07
C VAL A 568 1.92 -3.74 -10.37
N GLU A 569 2.04 -2.42 -10.54
CA GLU A 569 1.01 -1.47 -10.13
C GLU A 569 0.44 -0.75 -11.35
N VAL A 570 -0.88 -0.69 -11.44
CA VAL A 570 -1.61 -0.01 -12.52
C VAL A 570 -2.45 1.11 -11.93
N PHE A 571 -2.34 2.31 -12.48
CA PHE A 571 -3.15 3.46 -12.09
C PHE A 571 -3.91 3.98 -13.29
N THR A 572 -5.15 4.42 -13.06
CA THR A 572 -5.98 5.03 -14.10
C THR A 572 -6.06 6.54 -13.93
N GLY A 573 -6.33 7.26 -15.02
CA GLY A 573 -6.61 8.71 -14.97
C GLY A 573 -7.84 9.06 -14.13
N GLY A 574 -8.75 8.12 -13.94
CA GLY A 574 -9.92 8.24 -13.07
C GLY A 574 -9.67 7.97 -11.58
N GLY A 575 -8.44 7.58 -11.22
CA GLY A 575 -8.03 7.40 -9.84
C GLY A 575 -8.18 5.98 -9.30
N ALA A 576 -8.58 4.99 -10.08
CA ALA A 576 -8.53 3.60 -9.68
C ALA A 576 -7.08 3.08 -9.72
N ALA A 577 -6.75 2.13 -8.84
CA ALA A 577 -5.47 1.45 -8.83
C ALA A 577 -5.62 -0.05 -8.65
N LEU A 578 -4.62 -0.80 -9.13
CA LEU A 578 -4.55 -2.24 -9.04
C LEU A 578 -3.10 -2.66 -8.82
N ALA A 579 -2.83 -3.45 -7.80
CA ALA A 579 -1.52 -4.04 -7.51
C ALA A 579 -1.58 -5.56 -7.60
N THR A 580 -0.59 -6.17 -8.24
CA THR A 580 -0.53 -7.61 -8.39
C THR A 580 0.89 -8.13 -8.60
N ARG A 581 1.08 -9.46 -8.56
CA ARG A 581 2.36 -10.12 -8.85
C ARG A 581 2.30 -10.86 -10.17
N VAL A 582 3.33 -10.69 -10.99
CA VAL A 582 3.55 -11.41 -12.26
C VAL A 582 4.93 -12.05 -12.22
N TYR A 583 5.00 -13.32 -11.84
CA TYR A 583 6.26 -14.03 -11.68
C TYR A 583 6.86 -14.50 -12.99
N ARG A 584 8.20 -14.60 -13.01
CA ARG A 584 8.97 -15.09 -14.17
C ARG A 584 9.22 -16.58 -14.13
N SER A 585 9.06 -17.20 -12.97
CA SER A 585 9.37 -18.61 -12.77
C SER A 585 8.41 -19.52 -13.52
N GLY A 586 8.91 -20.21 -14.51
CA GLY A 586 8.25 -21.21 -15.34
C GLY A 586 9.26 -21.78 -16.36
N ARG A 587 8.98 -22.95 -16.95
CA ARG A 587 9.82 -23.47 -18.04
C ARG A 587 9.73 -22.52 -19.24
N GLY A 588 10.85 -21.94 -19.65
CA GLY A 588 10.91 -20.98 -20.74
C GLY A 588 10.55 -19.56 -20.31
N ALA A 589 11.13 -19.08 -19.20
CA ALA A 589 10.96 -17.71 -18.73
C ALA A 589 11.12 -16.70 -19.88
N PRO A 590 10.25 -15.66 -19.96
CA PRO A 590 10.36 -14.63 -20.98
C PRO A 590 11.75 -13.99 -20.95
N THR A 591 12.24 -13.58 -22.09
CA THR A 591 13.51 -12.86 -22.15
C THR A 591 13.38 -11.60 -21.28
N PRO A 592 14.39 -11.26 -20.49
CA PRO A 592 14.35 -10.09 -19.60
C PRO A 592 14.03 -8.77 -20.30
N ASP A 593 14.16 -8.74 -21.62
CA ASP A 593 14.03 -7.56 -22.47
C ASP A 593 12.76 -7.55 -23.33
N ALA A 594 11.85 -8.50 -23.11
CA ALA A 594 10.59 -8.51 -23.86
C ALA A 594 9.77 -7.24 -23.60
N ALA A 595 9.38 -6.57 -24.67
CA ALA A 595 8.46 -5.44 -24.60
C ALA A 595 7.02 -5.92 -24.36
N PRO A 596 6.16 -5.14 -23.70
CA PRO A 596 4.73 -5.42 -23.69
C PRO A 596 4.11 -5.21 -25.07
N TYR A 597 2.94 -5.80 -25.28
CA TYR A 597 2.19 -5.73 -26.54
C TYR A 597 0.80 -5.18 -26.30
N LEU A 598 0.33 -4.34 -27.22
CA LEU A 598 -1.07 -3.95 -27.35
C LEU A 598 -1.85 -5.03 -28.10
N LEU A 599 -2.99 -5.45 -27.58
CA LEU A 599 -3.87 -6.42 -28.18
C LEU A 599 -5.33 -5.99 -28.10
N ALA A 600 -6.06 -6.12 -29.21
CA ALA A 600 -7.51 -6.13 -29.19
C ALA A 600 -7.97 -7.49 -28.66
N ALA A 601 -8.44 -7.52 -27.41
CA ALA A 601 -8.78 -8.77 -26.73
C ALA A 601 -10.09 -9.38 -27.21
N ASP A 602 -11.04 -8.55 -27.61
CA ASP A 602 -12.31 -8.99 -28.19
C ASP A 602 -12.92 -7.89 -29.08
N GLY A 603 -13.49 -8.29 -30.19
CA GLY A 603 -14.19 -7.39 -31.12
C GLY A 603 -13.27 -6.77 -32.16
N GLY A 604 -13.28 -5.45 -32.26
CA GLY A 604 -12.59 -4.68 -33.29
C GLY A 604 -11.12 -4.38 -32.98
N ASP A 605 -10.67 -3.22 -33.42
CA ASP A 605 -9.28 -2.78 -33.28
C ASP A 605 -9.03 -2.15 -31.89
N ALA A 606 -7.85 -2.38 -31.30
CA ALA A 606 -7.38 -1.66 -30.11
C ALA A 606 -6.49 -0.49 -30.52
N VAL A 607 -6.72 0.66 -29.93
CA VAL A 607 -5.98 1.88 -30.22
C VAL A 607 -5.26 2.36 -28.95
N ALA A 608 -3.94 2.50 -29.05
CA ALA A 608 -3.13 3.14 -28.04
C ALA A 608 -2.57 4.45 -28.59
N ALA A 609 -2.81 5.55 -27.88
CA ALA A 609 -2.30 6.87 -28.20
C ALA A 609 -1.41 7.38 -27.07
N ASP A 610 -0.57 8.37 -27.35
CA ASP A 610 0.26 9.06 -26.37
C ASP A 610 1.08 8.09 -25.49
N VAL A 611 1.65 7.04 -26.11
CA VAL A 611 2.45 6.05 -25.41
C VAL A 611 3.82 6.63 -25.08
N THR A 612 4.20 6.62 -23.82
CA THR A 612 5.57 6.93 -23.40
C THR A 612 6.05 5.91 -22.39
N ALA A 613 7.25 5.39 -22.60
CA ALA A 613 7.84 4.38 -21.76
C ALA A 613 9.23 4.80 -21.25
N TRP A 614 9.50 4.54 -19.98
CA TRP A 614 10.79 4.77 -19.34
C TRP A 614 11.31 3.48 -18.72
N ARG A 615 12.62 3.34 -18.68
CA ARG A 615 13.30 2.41 -17.78
C ARG A 615 13.39 3.04 -16.40
N MET A 616 13.32 2.20 -15.36
CA MET A 616 13.40 2.65 -13.98
C MET A 616 14.73 2.25 -13.37
N GLN A 617 15.34 3.14 -12.58
CA GLN A 617 16.51 2.83 -11.76
C GLN A 617 16.08 2.28 -10.39
N PRO A 618 17.01 1.63 -9.63
CA PRO A 618 16.68 1.13 -8.30
C PRO A 618 16.29 2.26 -7.34
N CYS A 619 15.37 1.97 -6.45
CA CYS A 619 15.01 2.92 -5.41
C CYS A 619 16.02 2.95 -4.25
N TRP A 620 16.75 1.86 -4.00
CA TRP A 620 17.73 1.82 -2.92
C TRP A 620 19.02 2.55 -3.28
N GLN A 621 19.39 3.51 -2.44
CA GLN A 621 20.71 4.13 -2.51
C GLN A 621 21.71 3.18 -1.87
N VAL A 622 22.66 2.71 -2.65
CA VAL A 622 23.84 2.00 -2.13
C VAL A 622 24.80 3.08 -1.62
N GLU A 623 25.12 3.07 -0.33
CA GLU A 623 26.23 3.90 0.16
C GLU A 623 27.48 3.49 -0.64
N GLU A 624 28.00 4.39 -1.46
CA GLU A 624 29.36 4.23 -2.01
C GLU A 624 30.29 4.12 -0.79
N GLY A 625 30.88 2.92 -0.63
CA GLY A 625 31.72 2.61 0.51
C GLY A 625 32.72 3.73 0.73
N ARG A 626 32.69 4.36 1.91
CA ARG A 626 33.83 5.13 2.39
C ARG A 626 35.00 4.15 2.30
N GLU A 627 35.88 4.35 1.33
CA GLU A 627 37.22 3.76 1.36
C GLU A 627 37.79 4.13 2.74
N GLU A 628 37.83 3.17 3.66
CA GLU A 628 38.66 3.30 4.83
C GLU A 628 40.07 3.54 4.31
N GLY A 629 40.46 4.82 4.33
CA GLY A 629 41.82 5.21 4.02
C GLY A 629 42.76 4.48 4.98
N GLY A 630 43.34 3.41 4.49
CA GLY A 630 44.45 2.75 5.14
C GLY A 630 45.58 3.75 5.24
N GLU A 631 45.72 4.37 6.38
CA GLU A 631 47.01 4.92 6.80
C GLU A 631 47.85 3.77 7.35
N GLY A 632 48.99 3.60 6.72
CA GLY A 632 50.01 2.59 6.98
C GLY A 632 50.75 2.71 8.32
#